data_29f643fe54867b33e25d9babfcecdf26
#
_entry.id   29f643fe54867b33e25d9babfcecdf26
#
_cell.length_a   1.000
_cell.length_b   1.000
_cell.length_c   1.000
_cell.angle_alpha   90.00
_cell.angle_beta   90.00
_cell.angle_gamma   90.00
#
_symmetry.space_group_name_H-M   'P 1'
#
loop_
_entity.id
_entity.type
_entity.pdbx_description
1 polymer ?
#
loop_
_entity_poly.entity_id
_entity_poly.type
_entity_poly.pdbx_seq_one_letter_code
_entity_poly.pdbx_strand_id
1 'polypeptide(L)'
;MTPHRDPKLAASISRLLAVFFFLMSGIVRAADRAPSATPPATLDEAIARGDIEAVKRCLARDPAAIKGAGGVALAPLHQAILRRKTAVALLLLERGADIDAPDAAGRTPLHLAVERNDAAILLALLERKADPAHRDRVGWTPLHHAAAKNRLELARLLLAHGAAPNALSELGGTALHEAAASGSIEMVTLLLKVGVDPKIRSKLGVTALDLAREYKNAEVVAILEAAR
;
A
#
# COMPACT_ATOMS: atom_id res chain seq x y z
N MET A 1 11.80 -12.26 -39.11
CA MET A 1 12.16 -10.90 -38.71
C MET A 1 11.81 -10.74 -37.25
N THR A 2 12.76 -10.94 -36.36
CA THR A 2 12.57 -10.76 -34.91
C THR A 2 12.67 -9.28 -34.60
N PRO A 3 11.75 -8.66 -33.83
CA PRO A 3 11.87 -7.28 -33.45
C PRO A 3 13.04 -7.10 -32.49
N HIS A 4 13.99 -6.31 -32.88
CA HIS A 4 15.17 -5.89 -32.11
C HIS A 4 14.66 -5.11 -30.91
N ARG A 5 14.61 -5.74 -29.73
CA ARG A 5 14.27 -5.06 -28.46
C ARG A 5 15.50 -4.29 -27.98
N ASP A 6 15.39 -2.98 -27.91
CA ASP A 6 16.44 -2.10 -27.46
C ASP A 6 16.69 -2.32 -25.94
N PRO A 7 17.86 -2.87 -25.53
CA PRO A 7 18.15 -3.17 -24.13
C PRO A 7 18.20 -1.92 -23.24
N LYS A 8 18.32 -0.73 -23.84
CA LYS A 8 18.32 0.55 -23.11
C LYS A 8 16.93 0.93 -22.61
N LEU A 9 15.86 0.47 -23.25
CA LEU A 9 14.48 0.75 -22.83
C LEU A 9 14.10 -0.08 -21.58
N ALA A 10 14.49 -1.36 -21.53
CA ALA A 10 14.28 -2.25 -20.39
C ALA A 10 15.02 -1.75 -19.13
N ALA A 11 16.28 -1.32 -19.30
CA ALA A 11 17.08 -0.76 -18.20
C ALA A 11 16.52 0.57 -17.67
N SER A 12 15.84 1.36 -18.52
CA SER A 12 15.20 2.62 -18.12
C SER A 12 13.96 2.38 -17.25
N ILE A 13 13.20 1.32 -17.52
CA ILE A 13 11.98 0.94 -16.78
C ILE A 13 12.35 0.40 -15.41
N SER A 14 13.35 -0.49 -15.33
CA SER A 14 13.90 -1.01 -14.06
C SER A 14 14.41 0.12 -13.16
N ARG A 15 15.09 1.13 -13.76
CA ARG A 15 15.58 2.28 -13.00
C ARG A 15 14.46 3.22 -12.53
N LEU A 16 13.39 3.41 -13.30
CA LEU A 16 12.24 4.21 -12.87
C LEU A 16 11.47 3.53 -11.72
N LEU A 17 11.23 2.22 -11.79
CA LEU A 17 10.60 1.45 -10.72
C LEU A 17 11.48 1.39 -9.46
N ALA A 18 12.79 1.18 -9.61
CA ALA A 18 13.73 1.15 -8.49
C ALA A 18 13.94 2.54 -7.84
N VAL A 19 13.98 3.61 -8.62
CA VAL A 19 14.08 4.99 -8.11
C VAL A 19 12.80 5.39 -7.38
N PHE A 20 11.63 4.96 -7.87
CA PHE A 20 10.35 5.18 -7.19
C PHE A 20 10.28 4.41 -5.86
N PHE A 21 10.81 3.19 -5.82
CA PHE A 21 10.89 2.38 -4.60
C PHE A 21 11.84 3.01 -3.57
N PHE A 22 12.96 3.63 -4.02
CA PHE A 22 13.96 4.25 -3.15
C PHE A 22 13.52 5.63 -2.61
N LEU A 23 12.83 6.44 -3.43
CA LEU A 23 12.29 7.74 -3.01
C LEU A 23 11.14 7.61 -1.99
N MET A 24 10.39 6.49 -2.03
CA MET A 24 9.32 6.23 -1.07
C MET A 24 9.83 5.58 0.24
N SER A 25 11.06 5.02 0.26
CA SER A 25 11.66 4.43 1.47
C SER A 25 12.36 5.46 2.37
N GLY A 26 12.56 6.69 1.85
CA GLY A 26 13.42 7.71 2.48
C GLY A 26 12.75 8.59 3.54
N ILE A 27 11.45 8.49 3.76
CA ILE A 27 10.76 9.34 4.73
C ILE A 27 10.12 8.44 5.79
N VAL A 28 10.79 8.14 6.81
CA VAL A 28 10.44 8.10 8.23
C VAL A 28 11.52 7.36 9.02
N ARG A 29 12.56 8.06 9.38
CA ARG A 29 13.30 7.78 10.60
C ARG A 29 12.72 8.72 11.68
N ALA A 30 11.55 8.36 12.20
CA ALA A 30 11.09 8.94 13.45
C ALA A 30 11.70 8.12 14.58
N ALA A 31 12.64 8.74 15.27
CA ALA A 31 13.29 8.19 16.44
C ALA A 31 12.27 7.64 17.45
N ASP A 32 12.53 6.41 17.95
CA ASP A 32 12.03 5.95 19.23
C ASP A 32 12.55 6.91 20.34
N ARG A 33 11.80 7.96 20.56
CA ARG A 33 12.04 8.84 21.71
C ARG A 33 11.24 8.26 22.88
N ALA A 34 11.93 7.95 23.95
CA ALA A 34 11.30 7.56 25.20
C ALA A 34 10.10 8.50 25.53
N PRO A 35 8.98 8.00 26.06
CA PRO A 35 7.82 8.82 26.33
C PRO A 35 8.22 9.95 27.29
N SER A 36 8.07 11.20 26.85
CA SER A 36 8.35 12.35 27.71
C SER A 36 7.33 12.36 28.87
N ALA A 37 7.80 12.63 30.07
CA ALA A 37 6.98 12.60 31.30
C ALA A 37 5.89 13.69 31.34
N THR A 38 5.95 14.69 30.46
CA THR A 38 4.93 15.75 30.37
C THR A 38 3.71 15.29 29.56
N PRO A 39 2.48 15.65 29.96
CA PRO A 39 1.29 15.34 29.17
C PRO A 39 1.39 15.92 27.76
N PRO A 40 0.93 15.22 26.72
CA PRO A 40 0.97 15.74 25.37
C PRO A 40 0.08 16.99 25.25
N ALA A 41 0.66 18.07 24.70
CA ALA A 41 -0.03 19.34 24.51
C ALA A 41 -0.90 19.35 23.24
N THR A 42 -0.52 18.56 22.24
CA THR A 42 -1.17 18.51 20.92
C THR A 42 -1.69 17.11 20.59
N LEU A 43 -2.63 17.05 19.62
CA LEU A 43 -3.14 15.77 19.12
C LEU A 43 -2.01 14.92 18.49
N ASP A 44 -1.10 15.54 17.74
CA ASP A 44 0.03 14.88 17.10
C ASP A 44 1.00 14.24 18.12
N GLU A 45 1.26 14.93 19.23
CA GLU A 45 2.07 14.36 20.32
C GLU A 45 1.36 13.21 21.02
N ALA A 46 0.04 13.31 21.23
CA ALA A 46 -0.76 12.26 21.82
C ALA A 46 -0.75 11.00 20.95
N ILE A 47 -0.91 11.17 19.62
CA ILE A 47 -0.82 10.09 18.64
C ILE A 47 0.59 9.48 18.65
N ALA A 48 1.63 10.30 18.62
CA ALA A 48 3.00 9.82 18.58
C ALA A 48 3.33 8.94 19.80
N ARG A 49 2.85 9.30 20.99
CA ARG A 49 3.00 8.53 22.23
C ARG A 49 2.08 7.29 22.25
N GLY A 50 0.96 7.33 21.53
CA GLY A 50 -0.11 6.32 21.63
C GLY A 50 -0.97 6.50 22.89
N ASP A 51 -1.03 7.71 23.42
CA ASP A 51 -1.79 8.06 24.62
C ASP A 51 -3.28 8.25 24.27
N ILE A 52 -4.05 7.18 24.45
CA ILE A 52 -5.48 7.13 24.15
C ILE A 52 -6.27 8.21 24.89
N GLU A 53 -5.99 8.41 26.19
CA GLU A 53 -6.72 9.37 26.98
C GLU A 53 -6.37 10.82 26.60
N ALA A 54 -5.13 11.08 26.22
CA ALA A 54 -4.75 12.38 25.68
C ALA A 54 -5.41 12.64 24.32
N VAL A 55 -5.47 11.64 23.43
CA VAL A 55 -6.19 11.75 22.14
C VAL A 55 -7.66 12.07 22.38
N LYS A 56 -8.34 11.37 23.31
CA LYS A 56 -9.73 11.66 23.68
C LYS A 56 -9.91 13.10 24.16
N ARG A 57 -9.01 13.57 25.06
CA ARG A 57 -9.06 14.97 25.57
C ARG A 57 -8.84 15.99 24.47
N CYS A 58 -7.88 15.75 23.57
CA CYS A 58 -7.63 16.66 22.45
C CYS A 58 -8.84 16.76 21.53
N LEU A 59 -9.45 15.64 21.16
CA LEU A 59 -10.63 15.59 20.30
C LEU A 59 -11.89 16.13 20.99
N ALA A 60 -12.01 16.01 22.32
CA ALA A 60 -13.11 16.64 23.07
C ALA A 60 -12.99 18.17 23.08
N ARG A 61 -11.77 18.71 23.10
CA ARG A 61 -11.49 20.16 23.07
C ARG A 61 -11.66 20.73 21.65
N ASP A 62 -11.20 19.99 20.64
CA ASP A 62 -11.29 20.38 19.24
C ASP A 62 -11.67 19.15 18.38
N PRO A 63 -12.98 18.91 18.18
CA PRO A 63 -13.44 17.80 17.33
C PRO A 63 -13.01 17.92 15.87
N ALA A 64 -12.75 19.14 15.36
CA ALA A 64 -12.36 19.36 13.97
C ALA A 64 -10.91 18.86 13.71
N ALA A 65 -10.08 18.79 14.74
CA ALA A 65 -8.71 18.29 14.65
C ALA A 65 -8.61 16.86 14.08
N ILE A 66 -9.69 16.07 14.10
CA ILE A 66 -9.73 14.73 13.54
C ILE A 66 -9.50 14.72 12.02
N LYS A 67 -9.82 15.80 11.33
CA LYS A 67 -9.58 15.95 9.88
C LYS A 67 -8.13 16.32 9.56
N GLY A 68 -7.34 16.69 10.57
CA GLY A 68 -6.00 17.24 10.40
C GLY A 68 -6.02 18.71 9.99
N ALA A 69 -4.83 19.30 9.93
CA ALA A 69 -4.65 20.72 9.62
C ALA A 69 -4.87 21.07 8.14
N GLY A 70 -5.14 20.09 7.31
CA GLY A 70 -5.24 20.27 5.84
C GLY A 70 -3.87 20.44 5.15
N GLY A 71 -3.88 20.56 3.84
CA GLY A 71 -2.67 20.74 3.03
C GLY A 71 -1.75 19.53 3.01
N VAL A 72 -0.45 19.75 3.22
CA VAL A 72 0.59 18.68 3.19
C VAL A 72 0.70 17.89 4.50
N ALA A 73 0.01 18.31 5.57
CA ALA A 73 0.05 17.61 6.84
C ALA A 73 -0.74 16.30 6.77
N LEU A 74 -0.14 15.22 7.28
CA LEU A 74 -0.83 13.93 7.36
C LEU A 74 -2.02 14.03 8.33
N ALA A 75 -3.19 13.55 7.91
CA ALA A 75 -4.34 13.43 8.79
C ALA A 75 -4.02 12.52 10.00
N PRO A 76 -4.65 12.76 11.17
CA PRO A 76 -4.41 11.99 12.39
C PRO A 76 -4.46 10.47 12.20
N LEU A 77 -5.40 9.97 11.40
CA LEU A 77 -5.51 8.54 11.09
C LEU A 77 -4.27 8.01 10.37
N HIS A 78 -3.76 8.72 9.36
CA HIS A 78 -2.53 8.37 8.65
C HIS A 78 -1.34 8.33 9.62
N GLN A 79 -1.23 9.34 10.49
CA GLN A 79 -0.14 9.40 11.48
C GLN A 79 -0.17 8.21 12.44
N ALA A 80 -1.36 7.85 12.93
CA ALA A 80 -1.54 6.71 13.83
C ALA A 80 -1.12 5.40 13.16
N ILE A 81 -1.53 5.17 11.91
CA ILE A 81 -1.17 3.98 11.14
C ILE A 81 0.34 3.93 10.87
N LEU A 82 0.92 5.04 10.36
CA LEU A 82 2.34 5.12 10.07
C LEU A 82 3.23 4.88 11.31
N ARG A 83 2.77 5.29 12.49
CA ARG A 83 3.45 5.08 13.77
C ARG A 83 3.07 3.77 14.48
N ARG A 84 2.29 2.91 13.81
CA ARG A 84 1.81 1.63 14.37
C ARG A 84 1.06 1.78 15.70
N LYS A 85 0.31 2.86 15.84
CA LYS A 85 -0.53 3.13 17.03
C LYS A 85 -1.94 2.60 16.78
N THR A 86 -2.06 1.28 16.63
CA THR A 86 -3.28 0.58 16.24
C THR A 86 -4.48 0.98 17.08
N ALA A 87 -4.34 1.01 18.41
CA ALA A 87 -5.44 1.40 19.30
C ALA A 87 -5.88 2.87 19.09
N VAL A 88 -4.94 3.79 18.80
CA VAL A 88 -5.27 5.18 18.47
C VAL A 88 -5.97 5.25 17.11
N ALA A 89 -5.51 4.50 16.11
CA ALA A 89 -6.15 4.46 14.79
C ALA A 89 -7.59 3.97 14.88
N LEU A 90 -7.85 2.91 15.66
CA LEU A 90 -9.20 2.41 15.92
C LEU A 90 -10.08 3.46 16.60
N LEU A 91 -9.57 4.15 17.63
CA LEU A 91 -10.28 5.25 18.28
C LEU A 91 -10.61 6.38 17.29
N LEU A 92 -9.67 6.75 16.43
CA LEU A 92 -9.91 7.80 15.42
C LEU A 92 -11.01 7.40 14.44
N LEU A 93 -11.04 6.13 13.99
CA LEU A 93 -12.11 5.59 13.16
C LEU A 93 -13.46 5.63 13.89
N GLU A 94 -13.52 5.25 15.16
CA GLU A 94 -14.73 5.35 16.00
C GLU A 94 -15.23 6.79 16.14
N ARG A 95 -14.33 7.76 16.09
CA ARG A 95 -14.65 9.18 16.20
C ARG A 95 -14.95 9.85 14.84
N GLY A 96 -15.02 9.08 13.76
CA GLY A 96 -15.39 9.56 12.44
C GLY A 96 -14.24 10.17 11.63
N ALA A 97 -13.02 9.72 11.86
CA ALA A 97 -11.92 10.02 10.94
C ALA A 97 -12.30 9.54 9.51
N ASP A 98 -11.95 10.34 8.51
CA ASP A 98 -12.21 9.99 7.12
C ASP A 98 -11.40 8.73 6.76
N ILE A 99 -12.12 7.66 6.42
CA ILE A 99 -11.58 6.34 6.19
C ILE A 99 -10.82 6.22 4.87
N ASP A 100 -11.19 7.04 3.89
CA ASP A 100 -10.61 7.04 2.55
C ASP A 100 -9.83 8.33 2.23
N ALA A 101 -9.55 9.16 3.25
CA ALA A 101 -8.77 10.38 3.08
C ALA A 101 -7.44 10.07 2.38
N PRO A 102 -7.08 10.73 1.26
CA PRO A 102 -5.78 10.53 0.62
C PRO A 102 -4.70 11.35 1.29
N ASP A 103 -3.48 10.81 1.38
CA ASP A 103 -2.28 11.57 1.71
C ASP A 103 -1.73 12.33 0.49
N ALA A 104 -0.59 13.00 0.66
CA ALA A 104 0.08 13.73 -0.42
C ALA A 104 0.51 12.84 -1.61
N ALA A 105 0.62 11.52 -1.42
CA ALA A 105 0.88 10.57 -2.50
C ALA A 105 -0.41 9.92 -3.06
N GLY A 106 -1.59 10.37 -2.60
CA GLY A 106 -2.87 9.78 -2.97
C GLY A 106 -3.18 8.48 -2.24
N ARG A 107 -2.37 8.10 -1.24
CA ARG A 107 -2.56 6.85 -0.50
C ARG A 107 -3.60 7.03 0.59
N THR A 108 -4.57 6.13 0.63
CA THR A 108 -5.57 6.07 1.71
C THR A 108 -5.01 5.35 2.95
N PRO A 109 -5.69 5.41 4.10
CA PRO A 109 -5.39 4.58 5.26
C PRO A 109 -5.21 3.09 4.94
N LEU A 110 -5.98 2.56 3.96
CA LEU A 110 -5.89 1.17 3.53
C LEU A 110 -4.53 0.85 2.87
N HIS A 111 -4.02 1.75 2.02
CA HIS A 111 -2.67 1.63 1.45
C HIS A 111 -1.59 1.61 2.55
N LEU A 112 -1.72 2.51 3.53
CA LEU A 112 -0.76 2.59 4.63
C LEU A 112 -0.81 1.37 5.55
N ALA A 113 -1.99 0.79 5.78
CA ALA A 113 -2.12 -0.46 6.53
C ALA A 113 -1.36 -1.60 5.83
N VAL A 114 -1.46 -1.69 4.50
CA VAL A 114 -0.67 -2.65 3.69
C VAL A 114 0.82 -2.36 3.81
N GLU A 115 1.23 -1.11 3.67
CA GLU A 115 2.63 -0.70 3.77
C GLU A 115 3.24 -1.08 5.12
N ARG A 116 2.48 -0.88 6.20
CA ARG A 116 2.90 -1.21 7.58
C ARG A 116 2.76 -2.68 7.94
N ASN A 117 2.16 -3.49 7.07
CA ASN A 117 1.84 -4.89 7.33
C ASN A 117 0.97 -5.05 8.60
N ASP A 118 -0.03 -4.18 8.74
CA ASP A 118 -0.94 -4.17 9.90
C ASP A 118 -2.29 -4.79 9.50
N ALA A 119 -2.42 -6.09 9.72
CA ALA A 119 -3.63 -6.83 9.37
C ALA A 119 -4.84 -6.40 10.22
N ALA A 120 -4.63 -6.00 11.47
CA ALA A 120 -5.70 -5.58 12.37
C ALA A 120 -6.35 -4.28 11.89
N ILE A 121 -5.54 -3.29 11.52
CA ILE A 121 -6.02 -2.02 10.95
C ILE A 121 -6.63 -2.26 9.56
N LEU A 122 -5.98 -3.07 8.71
CA LEU A 122 -6.51 -3.39 7.39
C LEU A 122 -7.94 -3.95 7.51
N LEU A 123 -8.12 -4.96 8.35
CA LEU A 123 -9.42 -5.60 8.56
C LEU A 123 -10.45 -4.60 9.09
N ALA A 124 -10.08 -3.80 10.10
CA ALA A 124 -10.96 -2.80 10.69
C ALA A 124 -11.41 -1.73 9.67
N LEU A 125 -10.54 -1.35 8.72
CA LEU A 125 -10.87 -0.45 7.62
C LEU A 125 -11.83 -1.12 6.63
N LEU A 126 -11.54 -2.36 6.21
CA LEU A 126 -12.37 -3.11 5.26
C LEU A 126 -13.77 -3.40 5.81
N GLU A 127 -13.89 -3.79 7.08
CA GLU A 127 -15.17 -4.00 7.76
C GLU A 127 -16.03 -2.72 7.82
N ARG A 128 -15.36 -1.56 7.91
CA ARG A 128 -16.01 -0.24 7.85
C ARG A 128 -16.19 0.30 6.44
N LYS A 129 -16.00 -0.56 5.42
CA LYS A 129 -16.22 -0.25 4.00
C LYS A 129 -15.25 0.77 3.40
N ALA A 130 -13.99 0.80 3.86
CA ALA A 130 -12.92 1.48 3.13
C ALA A 130 -12.85 0.95 1.68
N ASP A 131 -12.63 1.84 0.72
CA ASP A 131 -12.59 1.48 -0.70
C ASP A 131 -11.29 0.75 -1.07
N PRO A 132 -11.33 -0.58 -1.36
CA PRO A 132 -10.15 -1.32 -1.78
C PRO A 132 -9.73 -1.05 -3.22
N ALA A 133 -10.54 -0.32 -3.99
CA ALA A 133 -10.26 0.05 -5.38
C ALA A 133 -9.61 1.43 -5.51
N HIS A 134 -9.49 2.18 -4.41
CA HIS A 134 -8.85 3.50 -4.45
C HIS A 134 -7.44 3.41 -5.02
N ARG A 135 -7.09 4.39 -5.87
CA ARG A 135 -5.81 4.41 -6.59
C ARG A 135 -4.97 5.58 -6.09
N ASP A 136 -3.74 5.30 -5.73
CA ASP A 136 -2.76 6.34 -5.42
C ASP A 136 -2.32 7.12 -6.68
N ARG A 137 -1.39 8.07 -6.54
CA ARG A 137 -0.94 8.92 -7.65
C ARG A 137 -0.25 8.18 -8.80
N VAL A 138 0.21 6.96 -8.59
CA VAL A 138 0.76 6.09 -9.64
C VAL A 138 -0.25 5.06 -10.13
N GLY A 139 -1.50 5.20 -9.70
CA GLY A 139 -2.61 4.33 -10.05
C GLY A 139 -2.56 2.97 -9.34
N TRP A 140 -1.75 2.82 -8.31
CA TRP A 140 -1.72 1.58 -7.55
C TRP A 140 -2.88 1.51 -6.57
N THR A 141 -3.51 0.34 -6.51
CA THR A 141 -4.47 -0.01 -5.46
C THR A 141 -3.74 -0.64 -4.27
N PRO A 142 -4.38 -0.79 -3.10
CA PRO A 142 -3.81 -1.54 -1.98
C PRO A 142 -3.32 -2.95 -2.37
N LEU A 143 -3.99 -3.61 -3.34
CA LEU A 143 -3.58 -4.93 -3.82
C LEU A 143 -2.25 -4.90 -4.60
N HIS A 144 -1.97 -3.86 -5.39
CA HIS A 144 -0.66 -3.68 -6.03
C HIS A 144 0.45 -3.55 -4.98
N HIS A 145 0.23 -2.71 -3.95
CA HIS A 145 1.18 -2.58 -2.83
C HIS A 145 1.39 -3.90 -2.09
N ALA A 146 0.32 -4.67 -1.85
CA ALA A 146 0.41 -5.97 -1.20
C ALA A 146 1.25 -6.97 -2.04
N ALA A 147 1.06 -6.98 -3.35
CA ALA A 147 1.80 -7.83 -4.28
C ALA A 147 3.29 -7.45 -4.34
N ALA A 148 3.59 -6.16 -4.54
CA ALA A 148 4.96 -5.66 -4.60
C ALA A 148 5.77 -5.93 -3.32
N LYS A 149 5.10 -5.90 -2.16
CA LYS A 149 5.72 -6.12 -0.85
C LYS A 149 5.58 -7.56 -0.32
N ASN A 150 5.05 -8.47 -1.13
CA ASN A 150 4.76 -9.86 -0.74
C ASN A 150 3.96 -9.99 0.56
N ARG A 151 2.89 -9.19 0.71
CA ARG A 151 2.00 -9.22 1.88
C ARG A 151 0.83 -10.17 1.63
N LEU A 152 1.11 -11.48 1.62
CA LEU A 152 0.17 -12.51 1.17
C LEU A 152 -1.16 -12.48 1.96
N GLU A 153 -1.10 -12.40 3.29
CA GLU A 153 -2.29 -12.36 4.13
C GLU A 153 -3.14 -11.11 3.88
N LEU A 154 -2.48 -9.95 3.69
CA LEU A 154 -3.20 -8.72 3.40
C LEU A 154 -3.82 -8.75 2.01
N ALA A 155 -3.16 -9.36 1.03
CA ALA A 155 -3.73 -9.57 -0.31
C ALA A 155 -4.98 -10.46 -0.24
N ARG A 156 -4.97 -11.54 0.57
CA ARG A 156 -6.14 -12.38 0.80
C ARG A 156 -7.31 -11.59 1.41
N LEU A 157 -7.04 -10.79 2.43
CA LEU A 157 -8.07 -9.95 3.06
C LEU A 157 -8.64 -8.93 2.08
N LEU A 158 -7.80 -8.25 1.29
CA LEU A 158 -8.24 -7.31 0.27
C LEU A 158 -9.14 -7.98 -0.77
N LEU A 159 -8.73 -9.13 -1.29
CA LEU A 159 -9.51 -9.90 -2.28
C LEU A 159 -10.85 -10.38 -1.71
N ALA A 160 -10.86 -10.87 -0.45
CA ALA A 160 -12.08 -11.29 0.23
C ALA A 160 -13.08 -10.13 0.45
N HIS A 161 -12.59 -8.88 0.48
CA HIS A 161 -13.41 -7.68 0.64
C HIS A 161 -13.60 -6.89 -0.66
N GLY A 162 -13.43 -7.53 -1.81
CA GLY A 162 -13.83 -6.98 -3.09
C GLY A 162 -12.76 -6.19 -3.85
N ALA A 163 -11.49 -6.29 -3.46
CA ALA A 163 -10.42 -5.73 -4.29
C ALA A 163 -10.43 -6.38 -5.68
N ALA A 164 -10.43 -5.55 -6.73
CA ALA A 164 -10.45 -6.02 -8.11
C ALA A 164 -9.10 -6.64 -8.48
N PRO A 165 -9.02 -7.96 -8.79
CA PRO A 165 -7.75 -8.63 -9.03
C PRO A 165 -7.06 -8.14 -10.32
N ASN A 166 -7.82 -7.73 -11.33
CA ASN A 166 -7.33 -7.23 -12.61
C ASN A 166 -7.25 -5.68 -12.68
N ALA A 167 -7.27 -4.99 -11.54
CA ALA A 167 -7.08 -3.54 -11.52
C ALA A 167 -5.75 -3.17 -12.19
N LEU A 168 -5.78 -2.11 -13.02
CA LEU A 168 -4.61 -1.65 -13.76
C LEU A 168 -4.02 -0.42 -13.08
N SER A 169 -2.71 -0.37 -12.93
CA SER A 169 -1.97 0.85 -12.55
C SER A 169 -1.98 1.89 -13.67
N GLU A 170 -1.41 3.07 -13.45
CA GLU A 170 -1.25 4.07 -14.52
C GLU A 170 -0.44 3.53 -15.70
N LEU A 171 0.55 2.69 -15.44
CA LEU A 171 1.35 2.02 -16.47
C LEU A 171 0.65 0.78 -17.07
N GLY A 172 -0.57 0.48 -16.67
CA GLY A 172 -1.35 -0.66 -17.16
C GLY A 172 -0.90 -2.01 -16.60
N GLY A 173 -0.05 -2.03 -15.60
CA GLY A 173 0.32 -3.26 -14.88
C GLY A 173 -0.76 -3.66 -13.88
N THR A 174 -0.88 -4.96 -13.60
CA THR A 174 -1.74 -5.54 -12.55
C THR A 174 -0.89 -5.91 -11.32
N ALA A 175 -1.54 -6.28 -10.22
CA ALA A 175 -0.86 -6.84 -9.06
C ALA A 175 0.01 -8.08 -9.42
N LEU A 176 -0.35 -8.83 -10.48
CA LEU A 176 0.44 -9.97 -10.97
C LEU A 176 1.79 -9.53 -11.56
N HIS A 177 1.86 -8.37 -12.19
CA HIS A 177 3.13 -7.80 -12.68
C HIS A 177 4.08 -7.52 -11.50
N GLU A 178 3.54 -6.92 -10.44
CA GLU A 178 4.31 -6.61 -9.22
C GLU A 178 4.78 -7.89 -8.50
N ALA A 179 3.89 -8.89 -8.39
CA ALA A 179 4.24 -10.20 -7.81
C ALA A 179 5.32 -10.92 -8.62
N ALA A 180 5.23 -10.86 -9.95
CA ALA A 180 6.21 -11.48 -10.84
C ALA A 180 7.59 -10.81 -10.76
N ALA A 181 7.62 -9.48 -10.65
CA ALA A 181 8.85 -8.72 -10.44
C ALA A 181 9.49 -8.99 -9.08
N SER A 182 8.67 -9.13 -8.01
CA SER A 182 9.16 -9.44 -6.66
C SER A 182 9.60 -10.89 -6.48
N GLY A 183 9.25 -11.79 -7.40
CA GLY A 183 9.60 -13.22 -7.34
C GLY A 183 8.78 -14.02 -6.33
N SER A 184 7.64 -13.51 -5.90
CA SER A 184 6.79 -14.19 -4.90
C SER A 184 5.93 -15.28 -5.54
N ILE A 185 6.31 -16.53 -5.35
CA ILE A 185 5.60 -17.72 -5.84
C ILE A 185 4.17 -17.78 -5.28
N GLU A 186 4.03 -17.61 -3.98
CA GLU A 186 2.74 -17.72 -3.28
C GLU A 186 1.78 -16.61 -3.73
N MET A 187 2.29 -15.39 -3.93
CA MET A 187 1.49 -14.26 -4.39
C MET A 187 1.05 -14.46 -5.85
N VAL A 188 1.97 -14.87 -6.72
CA VAL A 188 1.66 -15.21 -8.13
C VAL A 188 0.59 -16.30 -8.19
N THR A 189 0.77 -17.37 -7.42
CA THR A 189 -0.19 -18.49 -7.36
C THR A 189 -1.55 -18.02 -6.84
N LEU A 190 -1.59 -17.19 -5.81
CA LEU A 190 -2.83 -16.60 -5.29
C LEU A 190 -3.55 -15.79 -6.37
N LEU A 191 -2.84 -14.90 -7.05
CA LEU A 191 -3.43 -14.00 -8.06
C LEU A 191 -3.95 -14.78 -9.28
N LEU A 192 -3.22 -15.79 -9.75
CA LEU A 192 -3.70 -16.68 -10.81
C LEU A 192 -4.96 -17.45 -10.38
N LYS A 193 -4.99 -17.96 -9.14
CA LYS A 193 -6.13 -18.70 -8.59
C LYS A 193 -7.40 -17.86 -8.51
N VAL A 194 -7.28 -16.55 -8.26
CA VAL A 194 -8.43 -15.63 -8.22
C VAL A 194 -8.78 -15.06 -9.59
N GLY A 195 -8.15 -15.55 -10.68
CA GLY A 195 -8.50 -15.24 -12.06
C GLY A 195 -7.83 -13.98 -12.62
N VAL A 196 -6.66 -13.61 -12.14
CA VAL A 196 -5.87 -12.58 -12.83
C VAL A 196 -5.39 -13.14 -14.17
N ASP A 197 -5.69 -12.43 -15.26
CA ASP A 197 -5.25 -12.81 -16.59
C ASP A 197 -3.74 -12.58 -16.76
N PRO A 198 -2.92 -13.66 -16.92
CA PRO A 198 -1.48 -13.53 -17.08
C PRO A 198 -1.06 -12.92 -18.43
N LYS A 199 -1.98 -12.77 -19.36
CA LYS A 199 -1.73 -12.22 -20.71
C LYS A 199 -1.87 -10.71 -20.77
N ILE A 200 -2.37 -10.07 -19.70
CA ILE A 200 -2.47 -8.61 -19.64
C ILE A 200 -1.09 -7.99 -19.90
N ARG A 201 -1.07 -7.01 -20.82
CA ARG A 201 0.12 -6.24 -21.15
C ARG A 201 0.01 -4.85 -20.55
N SER A 202 1.08 -4.40 -19.94
CA SER A 202 1.22 -3.00 -19.55
C SER A 202 1.23 -2.07 -20.78
N LYS A 203 1.15 -0.77 -20.58
CA LYS A 203 1.30 0.24 -21.67
C LYS A 203 2.64 0.13 -22.41
N LEU A 204 3.62 -0.50 -21.80
CA LEU A 204 4.93 -0.78 -22.40
C LEU A 204 4.97 -2.12 -23.13
N GLY A 205 3.82 -2.79 -23.29
CA GLY A 205 3.70 -4.08 -23.94
C GLY A 205 4.27 -5.26 -23.15
N VAL A 206 4.62 -5.06 -21.86
CA VAL A 206 5.26 -6.05 -20.99
C VAL A 206 4.20 -6.85 -20.25
N THR A 207 4.35 -8.17 -20.18
CA THR A 207 3.52 -9.07 -19.37
C THR A 207 4.19 -9.40 -18.04
N ALA A 208 3.43 -9.99 -17.10
CA ALA A 208 4.00 -10.48 -15.84
C ALA A 208 5.13 -11.51 -16.09
N LEU A 209 4.98 -12.36 -17.10
CA LEU A 209 6.02 -13.32 -17.47
C LEU A 209 7.30 -12.64 -18.01
N ASP A 210 7.16 -11.57 -18.78
CA ASP A 210 8.31 -10.80 -19.25
C ASP A 210 9.10 -10.22 -18.08
N LEU A 211 8.41 -9.70 -17.04
CA LEU A 211 9.04 -9.22 -15.81
C LEU A 211 9.73 -10.34 -15.02
N ALA A 212 9.05 -11.49 -14.84
CA ALA A 212 9.65 -12.63 -14.16
C ALA A 212 10.97 -13.06 -14.82
N ARG A 213 11.04 -13.06 -16.15
CA ARG A 213 12.26 -13.36 -16.91
C ARG A 213 13.32 -12.28 -16.75
N GLU A 214 12.95 -11.00 -16.79
CA GLU A 214 13.86 -9.88 -16.61
C GLU A 214 14.53 -9.91 -15.24
N TYR A 215 13.72 -10.18 -14.18
CA TYR A 215 14.21 -10.29 -12.80
C TYR A 215 14.78 -11.68 -12.45
N LYS A 216 14.86 -12.60 -13.43
CA LYS A 216 15.43 -13.97 -13.29
C LYS A 216 14.73 -14.83 -12.23
N ASN A 217 13.44 -14.62 -12.04
CA ASN A 217 12.60 -15.39 -11.10
C ASN A 217 12.17 -16.72 -11.74
N ALA A 218 13.08 -17.70 -11.83
CA ALA A 218 12.90 -18.93 -12.59
C ALA A 218 11.64 -19.72 -12.23
N GLU A 219 11.32 -19.83 -10.93
CA GLU A 219 10.13 -20.56 -10.47
C GLU A 219 8.84 -19.85 -10.86
N VAL A 220 8.81 -18.51 -10.75
CA VAL A 220 7.68 -17.68 -11.21
C VAL A 220 7.51 -17.80 -12.74
N VAL A 221 8.62 -17.84 -13.49
CA VAL A 221 8.58 -18.08 -14.95
C VAL A 221 7.87 -19.40 -15.25
N ALA A 222 8.26 -20.49 -14.58
CA ALA A 222 7.64 -21.81 -14.81
C ALA A 222 6.13 -21.80 -14.51
N ILE A 223 5.72 -21.15 -13.42
CA ILE A 223 4.28 -21.03 -13.05
C ILE A 223 3.52 -20.23 -14.10
N LEU A 224 4.05 -19.09 -14.54
CA LEU A 224 3.38 -18.24 -15.52
C LEU A 224 3.36 -18.84 -16.93
N GLU A 225 4.35 -19.67 -17.29
CA GLU A 225 4.34 -20.45 -18.54
C GLU A 225 3.27 -21.53 -18.52
N ALA A 226 3.07 -22.20 -17.38
CA ALA A 226 2.03 -23.21 -17.21
C ALA A 226 0.60 -22.63 -17.18
N ALA A 227 0.45 -21.33 -16.85
CA ALA A 227 -0.84 -20.64 -16.76
C ALA A 227 -1.30 -20.00 -18.09
N ARG A 228 -0.55 -20.16 -19.17
CA ARG A 228 -0.87 -19.66 -20.53
C ARG A 228 -1.92 -20.52 -21.19
#